data_77eab8944388b74017cffc8a3e119b77
#
_entry.id   77eab8944388b74017cffc8a3e119b77
#
_cell.length_a   1.000
_cell.length_b   1.000
_cell.length_c   1.000
_cell.angle_alpha   90.00
_cell.angle_beta   90.00
_cell.angle_gamma   90.00
#
_symmetry.space_group_name_H-M   'P 1'
#
loop_
_entity.id
_entity.type
_entity.pdbx_description
1 polymer ?
#
loop_
_entity_poly.entity_id
_entity_poly.type
_entity_poly.pdbx_seq_one_letter_code
_entity_poly.pdbx_strand_id
1 'polypeptide(L)'
;MKYLAIIACAFFIGIFASPASAPAQAPEDPNKEALESMLNELQQTIDEADKRMVAHPRFLDELREMVKRYSAKLRKIYLFEDFADGDFIQDPKWSILSGKFRITPDSRLWSEVFVDASSQGATSSSEETNPFAIILNEIARAQEKKRAPKQGAATNESSVIQTLMPIGPAFEVDLTLVSDSPRGAMQIVLLGGTPAKAYYRLIYQASPSPERPIKIVRQRGSQQFIIETAIQYPNLDDGAPHRLQWIRDTSGNMRVLIDGSEVLNTVELYYKEEFSGLALLNSGGTYEWGPIQVLQAPTAKIQ
;
A
#
# COMPACT_ATOMS: atom_id res chain seq x y z
N MET A 1 -1.79 68.08 -49.52
CA MET A 1 -0.97 66.93 -49.10
C MET A 1 -1.14 66.76 -47.58
N LYS A 2 -2.00 65.84 -47.17
CA LYS A 2 -2.31 65.62 -45.74
C LYS A 2 -1.96 64.22 -45.45
N TYR A 3 -0.96 63.97 -44.58
CA TYR A 3 -0.56 62.63 -44.07
C TYR A 3 -1.45 62.24 -42.90
N LEU A 4 -2.12 61.11 -43.07
CA LEU A 4 -2.93 60.47 -42.02
C LEU A 4 -2.09 59.44 -41.31
N ALA A 5 -1.80 59.68 -40.07
CA ALA A 5 -1.07 58.72 -39.23
C ALA A 5 -2.08 57.79 -38.56
N ILE A 6 -1.95 56.47 -38.80
CA ILE A 6 -2.72 55.41 -38.14
C ILE A 6 -1.93 54.93 -36.94
N ILE A 7 -2.46 55.15 -35.74
CA ILE A 7 -1.91 54.62 -34.48
C ILE A 7 -2.54 53.24 -34.26
N ALA A 8 -1.74 52.17 -34.33
CA ALA A 8 -2.13 50.83 -33.96
C ALA A 8 -1.92 50.63 -32.48
N CYS A 9 -2.99 50.56 -31.70
CA CYS A 9 -2.93 50.11 -30.30
C CYS A 9 -2.80 48.58 -30.22
N ALA A 10 -1.63 48.09 -29.88
CA ALA A 10 -1.43 46.67 -29.53
C ALA A 10 -1.89 46.43 -28.09
N PHE A 11 -2.99 45.69 -27.96
CA PHE A 11 -3.43 45.17 -26.65
C PHE A 11 -2.57 43.97 -26.28
N PHE A 12 -1.69 44.14 -25.30
CA PHE A 12 -0.99 43.04 -24.64
C PHE A 12 -1.91 42.42 -23.61
N ILE A 13 -2.48 41.23 -23.89
CA ILE A 13 -3.15 40.40 -22.90
C ILE A 13 -2.09 39.65 -22.15
N GLY A 14 -1.71 40.15 -20.97
CA GLY A 14 -0.85 39.44 -20.04
C GLY A 14 -1.60 38.26 -19.42
N ILE A 15 -1.24 37.06 -19.83
CA ILE A 15 -1.67 35.82 -19.14
C ILE A 15 -0.88 35.71 -17.84
N PHE A 16 -1.48 36.10 -16.73
CA PHE A 16 -0.96 35.79 -15.42
C PHE A 16 -1.15 34.28 -15.15
N ALA A 17 -0.11 33.50 -15.40
CA ALA A 17 -0.02 32.13 -14.89
C ALA A 17 0.19 32.23 -13.38
N SER A 18 -0.83 31.94 -12.58
CA SER A 18 -0.69 31.76 -11.14
C SER A 18 0.21 30.54 -10.90
N PRO A 19 1.27 30.67 -10.10
CA PRO A 19 2.04 29.51 -9.70
C PRO A 19 1.14 28.57 -8.87
N ALA A 20 1.02 27.32 -9.31
CA ALA A 20 0.37 26.29 -8.52
C ALA A 20 1.14 26.17 -7.19
N SER A 21 0.47 26.50 -6.09
CA SER A 21 1.02 26.31 -4.75
C SER A 21 1.30 24.83 -4.56
N ALA A 22 2.56 24.46 -4.45
CA ALA A 22 2.96 23.15 -3.95
C ALA A 22 2.35 22.98 -2.56
N PRO A 23 1.83 21.78 -2.20
CA PRO A 23 1.34 21.54 -0.85
C PRO A 23 2.48 21.82 0.13
N ALA A 24 2.27 22.75 1.06
CA ALA A 24 3.22 23.08 2.09
C ALA A 24 3.44 21.81 2.93
N GLN A 25 4.65 21.25 2.88
CA GLN A 25 5.07 20.25 3.83
C GLN A 25 4.95 20.87 5.21
N ALA A 26 4.20 20.25 6.12
CA ALA A 26 4.17 20.66 7.51
C ALA A 26 5.60 20.72 8.04
N PRO A 27 6.00 21.78 8.78
CA PRO A 27 7.34 21.87 9.32
C PRO A 27 7.61 20.65 10.20
N GLU A 28 8.65 19.88 9.87
CA GLU A 28 9.09 18.77 10.71
C GLU A 28 9.48 19.33 12.09
N ASP A 29 8.97 18.73 13.15
CA ASP A 29 9.24 19.16 14.52
C ASP A 29 10.73 18.89 14.84
N PRO A 30 11.57 19.92 15.06
CA PRO A 30 13.00 19.74 15.32
C PRO A 30 13.28 18.89 16.57
N ASN A 31 12.33 18.82 17.50
CA ASN A 31 12.43 17.95 18.67
C ASN A 31 12.26 16.47 18.28
N LYS A 32 11.48 16.17 17.26
CA LYS A 32 11.28 14.81 16.76
C LYS A 32 12.57 14.27 16.12
N GLU A 33 13.23 15.05 15.26
CA GLU A 33 14.52 14.65 14.66
C GLU A 33 15.60 14.43 15.71
N ALA A 34 15.69 15.34 16.70
CA ALA A 34 16.65 15.21 17.79
C ALA A 34 16.40 13.94 18.62
N LEU A 35 15.14 13.61 18.87
CA LEU A 35 14.77 12.41 19.60
C LEU A 35 15.01 11.12 18.78
N GLU A 36 14.76 11.14 17.47
CA GLU A 36 15.11 10.03 16.57
C GLU A 36 16.63 9.78 16.56
N SER A 37 17.43 10.86 16.46
CA SER A 37 18.89 10.77 16.51
C SER A 37 19.36 10.16 17.84
N MET A 38 18.80 10.62 18.95
CA MET A 38 19.14 10.10 20.29
C MET A 38 18.81 8.62 20.44
N LEU A 39 17.66 8.17 19.93
CA LEU A 39 17.28 6.75 19.99
C LEU A 39 18.19 5.89 19.11
N ASN A 40 18.63 6.40 17.95
CA ASN A 40 19.57 5.69 17.08
C ASN A 40 20.96 5.58 17.75
N GLU A 41 21.46 6.64 18.39
CA GLU A 41 22.71 6.60 19.15
C GLU A 41 22.64 5.63 20.34
N LEU A 42 21.50 5.61 21.04
CA LEU A 42 21.26 4.67 22.13
C LEU A 42 21.28 3.23 21.62
N GLN A 43 20.62 2.94 20.49
CA GLN A 43 20.65 1.60 19.88
C GLN A 43 22.09 1.17 19.53
N GLN A 44 22.87 2.05 18.91
CA GLN A 44 24.28 1.78 18.59
C GLN A 44 25.09 1.48 19.85
N THR A 45 24.88 2.27 20.91
CA THR A 45 25.57 2.07 22.21
C THR A 45 25.23 0.71 22.83
N ILE A 46 23.96 0.28 22.75
CA ILE A 46 23.51 -1.03 23.22
C ILE A 46 24.20 -2.14 22.41
N ASP A 47 24.25 -2.02 21.09
CA ASP A 47 24.87 -3.02 20.22
C ASP A 47 26.39 -3.11 20.42
N GLU A 48 27.05 -1.99 20.69
CA GLU A 48 28.47 -1.98 21.05
C GLU A 48 28.72 -2.60 22.42
N ALA A 49 27.87 -2.31 23.40
CA ALA A 49 27.97 -2.88 24.74
C ALA A 49 27.79 -4.40 24.71
N ASP A 50 26.88 -4.89 23.87
CA ASP A 50 26.66 -6.32 23.66
C ASP A 50 27.87 -7.00 23.01
N LYS A 51 28.38 -6.46 21.91
CA LYS A 51 29.59 -6.94 21.22
C LYS A 51 30.81 -7.02 22.15
N ARG A 52 30.92 -6.05 23.05
CA ARG A 52 32.03 -5.96 24.00
C ARG A 52 31.76 -6.73 25.31
N MET A 53 30.59 -7.31 25.47
CA MET A 53 30.13 -8.02 26.67
C MET A 53 30.34 -7.21 27.97
N VAL A 54 30.13 -5.89 27.91
CA VAL A 54 30.33 -5.00 29.06
C VAL A 54 29.09 -4.82 29.94
N ALA A 55 27.93 -5.39 29.53
CA ALA A 55 26.67 -5.35 30.27
C ALA A 55 25.97 -6.69 30.24
N HIS A 56 25.09 -6.92 31.23
CA HIS A 56 24.33 -8.16 31.31
C HIS A 56 23.33 -8.25 30.14
N PRO A 57 23.21 -9.40 29.40
CA PRO A 57 22.35 -9.54 28.27
C PRO A 57 20.88 -9.11 28.51
N ARG A 58 20.32 -9.57 29.65
CA ARG A 58 18.95 -9.20 30.03
C ARG A 58 18.73 -7.69 30.17
N PHE A 59 19.71 -6.96 30.68
CA PHE A 59 19.66 -5.51 30.79
C PHE A 59 19.69 -4.85 29.40
N LEU A 60 20.51 -5.38 28.49
CA LEU A 60 20.56 -4.90 27.11
C LEU A 60 19.23 -5.17 26.37
N ASP A 61 18.59 -6.30 26.63
CA ASP A 61 17.28 -6.60 26.06
C ASP A 61 16.19 -5.66 26.59
N GLU A 62 16.22 -5.33 27.88
CA GLU A 62 15.29 -4.32 28.45
C GLU A 62 15.48 -2.94 27.80
N LEU A 63 16.73 -2.54 27.53
CA LEU A 63 17.01 -1.30 26.82
C LEU A 63 16.56 -1.34 25.35
N ARG A 64 16.78 -2.45 24.65
CA ARG A 64 16.28 -2.65 23.27
C ARG A 64 14.77 -2.52 23.19
N GLU A 65 14.04 -3.13 24.11
CA GLU A 65 12.58 -3.01 24.17
C GLU A 65 12.14 -1.57 24.49
N MET A 66 12.92 -0.83 25.27
CA MET A 66 12.66 0.59 25.52
C MET A 66 12.86 1.41 24.25
N VAL A 67 13.99 1.27 23.55
CA VAL A 67 14.27 1.95 22.27
C VAL A 67 13.17 1.64 21.27
N LYS A 68 12.81 0.38 21.08
CA LYS A 68 11.74 -0.06 20.18
C LYS A 68 10.40 0.61 20.49
N ARG A 69 10.02 0.68 21.76
CA ARG A 69 8.76 1.30 22.22
C ARG A 69 8.71 2.80 21.97
N TYR A 70 9.82 3.51 22.16
CA TYR A 70 9.87 4.96 21.91
C TYR A 70 10.03 5.28 20.42
N SER A 71 10.82 4.53 19.67
CA SER A 71 10.93 4.67 18.21
C SER A 71 9.57 4.44 17.52
N ALA A 72 8.78 3.50 18.01
CA ALA A 72 7.43 3.26 17.46
C ALA A 72 6.53 4.50 17.60
N LYS A 73 6.67 5.29 18.67
CA LYS A 73 5.88 6.51 18.90
C LYS A 73 6.31 7.68 18.00
N LEU A 74 7.52 7.63 17.46
CA LEU A 74 8.09 8.70 16.61
C LEU A 74 7.92 8.42 15.12
N ARG A 75 7.49 7.23 14.77
CA ARG A 75 7.33 6.82 13.36
C ARG A 75 6.36 7.76 12.65
N LYS A 76 6.76 8.20 11.46
CA LYS A 76 5.86 8.97 10.59
C LYS A 76 4.68 8.09 10.19
N ILE A 77 3.48 8.58 10.44
CA ILE A 77 2.24 7.98 9.97
C ILE A 77 1.95 8.58 8.59
N TYR A 78 1.94 7.74 7.56
CA TYR A 78 1.54 8.15 6.22
C TYR A 78 0.02 8.05 6.04
N LEU A 79 -0.58 7.02 6.63
CA LEU A 79 -2.01 6.74 6.58
C LEU A 79 -2.46 6.16 7.91
N PHE A 80 -3.61 6.61 8.39
CA PHE A 80 -4.40 5.95 9.41
C PHE A 80 -5.88 6.02 9.01
N GLU A 81 -6.52 4.85 8.96
CA GLU A 81 -7.92 4.73 8.64
C GLU A 81 -8.54 3.62 9.48
N ASP A 82 -9.52 3.96 10.32
CA ASP A 82 -10.24 3.01 11.16
C ASP A 82 -11.72 2.88 10.78
N PHE A 83 -12.17 3.69 9.79
CA PHE A 83 -13.55 3.73 9.30
C PHE A 83 -14.61 4.00 10.37
N ALA A 84 -14.21 4.57 11.52
CA ALA A 84 -15.10 4.80 12.66
C ALA A 84 -16.13 5.90 12.39
N ASP A 85 -15.85 6.81 11.47
CA ASP A 85 -16.76 7.85 11.00
C ASP A 85 -17.85 7.32 10.04
N GLY A 86 -17.73 6.06 9.60
CA GLY A 86 -18.67 5.38 8.70
C GLY A 86 -18.51 5.73 7.23
N ASP A 87 -17.42 6.41 6.84
CA ASP A 87 -17.13 6.72 5.45
C ASP A 87 -15.67 6.40 5.06
N PHE A 88 -15.33 6.54 3.79
CA PHE A 88 -13.99 6.41 3.22
C PHE A 88 -13.71 7.53 2.19
N ILE A 89 -14.47 8.63 2.25
CA ILE A 89 -14.44 9.69 1.24
C ILE A 89 -13.59 10.86 1.71
N GLN A 90 -13.42 11.02 3.02
CA GLN A 90 -12.68 12.09 3.65
C GLN A 90 -11.65 11.53 4.62
N ASP A 91 -10.57 12.19 4.80
CA ASP A 91 -9.49 12.09 5.80
C ASP A 91 -9.12 10.67 6.33
N PRO A 92 -8.60 9.77 5.50
CA PRO A 92 -8.06 9.95 4.17
C PRO A 92 -9.08 9.69 3.05
N LYS A 93 -8.90 10.37 1.92
CA LYS A 93 -9.78 10.18 0.78
C LYS A 93 -9.43 8.90 0.02
N TRP A 94 -10.34 7.94 0.03
CA TRP A 94 -10.31 6.78 -0.85
C TRP A 94 -11.14 7.02 -2.12
N SER A 95 -10.72 6.41 -3.21
CA SER A 95 -11.37 6.50 -4.51
C SER A 95 -11.64 5.11 -5.05
N ILE A 96 -12.91 4.78 -5.27
CA ILE A 96 -13.30 3.52 -5.93
C ILE A 96 -12.97 3.63 -7.42
N LEU A 97 -12.16 2.71 -7.92
CA LEU A 97 -11.82 2.60 -9.35
C LEU A 97 -12.76 1.61 -10.05
N SER A 98 -13.12 0.52 -9.37
CA SER A 98 -14.09 -0.47 -9.86
C SER A 98 -14.78 -1.19 -8.70
N GLY A 99 -15.90 -1.85 -8.99
CA GLY A 99 -16.63 -2.67 -8.05
C GLY A 99 -17.39 -1.88 -6.99
N LYS A 100 -17.64 -2.55 -5.85
CA LYS A 100 -18.45 -2.01 -4.76
C LYS A 100 -17.73 -2.15 -3.43
N PHE A 101 -17.77 -1.07 -2.65
CA PHE A 101 -17.27 -1.02 -1.29
C PHE A 101 -18.31 -0.39 -0.36
N ARG A 102 -18.33 -0.80 0.88
CA ARG A 102 -19.13 -0.21 1.95
C ARG A 102 -18.44 -0.35 3.29
N ILE A 103 -18.85 0.42 4.27
CA ILE A 103 -18.40 0.24 5.65
C ILE A 103 -19.37 -0.68 6.37
N THR A 104 -18.83 -1.64 7.12
CA THR A 104 -19.61 -2.56 7.96
C THR A 104 -19.99 -1.88 9.29
N PRO A 105 -20.96 -2.43 10.04
CA PRO A 105 -21.26 -1.97 11.39
C PRO A 105 -20.07 -2.01 12.36
N ASP A 106 -19.10 -2.89 12.09
CA ASP A 106 -17.86 -3.05 12.87
C ASP A 106 -16.73 -2.12 12.40
N SER A 107 -17.06 -1.06 11.64
CA SER A 107 -16.11 -0.09 11.11
C SER A 107 -15.00 -0.73 10.28
N ARG A 108 -15.37 -1.56 9.31
CA ARG A 108 -14.44 -2.17 8.35
C ARG A 108 -14.86 -1.88 6.93
N LEU A 109 -13.90 -1.71 6.05
CA LEU A 109 -14.15 -1.61 4.61
C LEU A 109 -14.47 -3.01 4.06
N TRP A 110 -15.64 -3.19 3.50
CA TRP A 110 -16.12 -4.46 2.96
C TRP A 110 -16.22 -4.43 1.43
N SER A 111 -15.87 -5.55 0.81
CA SER A 111 -16.08 -5.80 -0.62
C SER A 111 -16.38 -7.27 -0.87
N GLU A 112 -17.29 -7.53 -1.82
CA GLU A 112 -17.64 -8.87 -2.28
C GLU A 112 -17.55 -8.92 -3.81
N VAL A 113 -16.92 -9.98 -4.31
CA VAL A 113 -16.84 -10.30 -5.74
C VAL A 113 -17.19 -11.76 -5.94
N PHE A 114 -18.25 -12.04 -6.71
CA PHE A 114 -18.69 -13.40 -6.95
C PHE A 114 -17.72 -14.13 -7.88
N VAL A 115 -17.35 -15.35 -7.49
CA VAL A 115 -16.56 -16.26 -8.31
C VAL A 115 -17.46 -17.36 -8.81
N ASP A 116 -17.74 -17.40 -10.11
CA ASP A 116 -18.51 -18.49 -10.71
C ASP A 116 -17.76 -19.82 -10.59
N ALA A 117 -18.38 -20.78 -9.92
CA ALA A 117 -17.81 -22.11 -9.74
C ALA A 117 -17.54 -22.87 -11.06
N SER A 118 -18.13 -22.41 -12.17
CA SER A 118 -18.00 -23.02 -13.50
C SER A 118 -16.74 -22.63 -14.27
N SER A 119 -16.02 -21.60 -13.84
CA SER A 119 -14.83 -21.10 -14.55
C SER A 119 -13.52 -21.82 -14.21
N GLN A 120 -13.51 -22.78 -13.29
CA GLN A 120 -12.31 -23.51 -12.86
C GLN A 120 -11.99 -24.79 -13.63
N GLY A 121 -12.73 -25.12 -14.70
CA GLY A 121 -12.54 -26.37 -15.49
C GLY A 121 -11.75 -26.23 -16.80
N ALA A 122 -11.35 -25.04 -17.19
CA ALA A 122 -10.62 -24.82 -18.43
C ALA A 122 -9.14 -24.52 -18.16
N THR A 123 -8.35 -25.59 -18.02
CA THR A 123 -6.93 -25.55 -18.37
C THR A 123 -6.83 -25.32 -19.88
N SER A 124 -7.03 -24.14 -20.36
CA SER A 124 -6.71 -23.74 -21.72
C SER A 124 -5.48 -22.84 -21.66
N SER A 125 -4.42 -23.35 -22.24
CA SER A 125 -3.25 -22.62 -22.75
C SER A 125 -3.72 -21.58 -23.79
N SER A 126 -4.22 -20.45 -23.33
CA SER A 126 -4.47 -19.27 -24.14
C SER A 126 -4.33 -18.08 -23.20
N GLU A 127 -3.42 -17.18 -23.57
CA GLU A 127 -3.14 -15.88 -23.00
C GLU A 127 -4.00 -15.55 -21.78
N GLU A 128 -3.44 -15.79 -20.58
CA GLU A 128 -4.05 -15.36 -19.32
C GLU A 128 -4.46 -13.91 -19.52
N THR A 129 -5.75 -13.70 -19.63
CA THR A 129 -6.32 -12.35 -19.52
C THR A 129 -5.97 -11.90 -18.10
N ASN A 130 -4.78 -11.33 -17.99
CA ASN A 130 -4.15 -10.93 -16.77
C ASN A 130 -5.13 -9.99 -16.05
N PRO A 131 -5.72 -10.36 -14.91
CA PRO A 131 -6.62 -9.47 -14.17
C PRO A 131 -5.96 -8.12 -13.87
N PHE A 132 -4.65 -8.06 -14.04
CA PHE A 132 -3.81 -6.87 -13.97
C PHE A 132 -3.89 -5.94 -15.16
N ALA A 133 -4.04 -6.46 -16.38
CA ALA A 133 -4.29 -5.61 -17.54
C ALA A 133 -5.59 -4.81 -17.33
N ILE A 134 -6.55 -5.38 -16.61
CA ILE A 134 -7.80 -4.71 -16.23
C ILE A 134 -7.50 -3.61 -15.23
N ILE A 135 -6.69 -3.86 -14.18
CA ILE A 135 -6.35 -2.86 -13.15
C ILE A 135 -5.51 -1.73 -13.73
N LEU A 136 -4.48 -2.05 -14.52
CA LEU A 136 -3.66 -1.04 -15.21
C LEU A 136 -4.49 -0.23 -16.21
N ASN A 137 -5.43 -0.88 -16.91
CA ASN A 137 -6.36 -0.19 -17.80
C ASN A 137 -7.38 0.63 -17.02
N GLU A 138 -7.83 0.20 -15.84
CA GLU A 138 -8.79 0.97 -15.03
C GLU A 138 -8.12 2.12 -14.27
N ILE A 139 -6.93 1.94 -13.71
CA ILE A 139 -6.14 3.04 -13.16
C ILE A 139 -5.83 4.07 -14.27
N ALA A 140 -5.44 3.63 -15.47
CA ALA A 140 -5.21 4.50 -16.61
C ALA A 140 -6.51 5.15 -17.12
N ARG A 141 -7.61 4.39 -17.18
CA ARG A 141 -8.94 4.89 -17.62
C ARG A 141 -9.59 5.82 -16.61
N ALA A 142 -9.41 5.63 -15.32
CA ALA A 142 -9.92 6.53 -14.28
C ALA A 142 -9.29 7.92 -14.39
N GLN A 143 -8.05 8.01 -14.89
CA GLN A 143 -7.37 9.28 -15.15
C GLN A 143 -7.76 9.92 -16.51
N GLU A 144 -8.25 9.12 -17.49
CA GLU A 144 -8.68 9.64 -18.81
C GLU A 144 -10.17 9.95 -18.90
N LYS A 145 -11.02 9.58 -17.95
CA LYS A 145 -12.48 9.74 -18.04
C LYS A 145 -12.96 11.20 -17.86
N LYS A 146 -13.01 11.88 -18.99
CA LYS A 146 -14.10 12.79 -19.40
C LYS A 146 -14.94 12.18 -20.56
N ARG A 147 -15.15 10.89 -20.67
CA ARG A 147 -16.04 10.29 -21.69
C ARG A 147 -16.91 9.15 -21.14
N ALA A 148 -18.17 9.17 -21.60
CA ALA A 148 -19.29 8.36 -21.13
C ALA A 148 -19.09 6.83 -21.21
N PRO A 149 -19.81 6.02 -20.36
CA PRO A 149 -19.68 4.58 -20.30
C PRO A 149 -20.39 3.91 -21.49
N LYS A 150 -19.73 2.96 -22.15
CA LYS A 150 -20.40 1.97 -23.01
C LYS A 150 -20.79 0.78 -22.13
N GLN A 151 -22.08 0.49 -22.03
CA GLN A 151 -22.61 -0.76 -21.50
C GLN A 151 -22.20 -1.93 -22.43
N GLY A 152 -21.72 -3.01 -21.85
CA GLY A 152 -21.58 -4.28 -22.54
C GLY A 152 -20.53 -5.20 -21.94
N ALA A 153 -20.98 -6.36 -21.50
CA ALA A 153 -20.31 -7.56 -21.03
C ALA A 153 -19.97 -7.62 -19.54
N ALA A 154 -20.62 -8.56 -18.83
CA ALA A 154 -20.28 -9.00 -17.50
C ALA A 154 -18.91 -9.71 -17.55
N THR A 155 -17.86 -8.98 -17.33
CA THR A 155 -16.55 -9.50 -17.00
C THR A 155 -16.52 -9.71 -15.48
N ASN A 156 -15.83 -10.73 -14.99
CA ASN A 156 -15.54 -10.95 -13.57
C ASN A 156 -14.95 -9.64 -12.99
N GLU A 157 -15.82 -8.82 -12.40
CA GLU A 157 -15.48 -7.47 -11.99
C GLU A 157 -14.71 -7.54 -10.69
N SER A 158 -13.42 -7.31 -10.74
CA SER A 158 -12.64 -7.05 -9.53
C SER A 158 -13.07 -5.72 -8.90
N SER A 159 -13.12 -5.68 -7.58
CA SER A 159 -13.31 -4.44 -6.83
C SER A 159 -11.96 -3.83 -6.49
N VAL A 160 -11.77 -2.55 -6.80
CA VAL A 160 -10.52 -1.80 -6.57
C VAL A 160 -10.82 -0.47 -5.93
N ILE A 161 -10.15 -0.17 -4.82
CA ILE A 161 -10.19 1.12 -4.15
C ILE A 161 -8.76 1.58 -3.87
N GLN A 162 -8.49 2.86 -3.97
CA GLN A 162 -7.16 3.43 -3.73
C GLN A 162 -7.22 4.72 -2.93
N THR A 163 -6.11 5.01 -2.25
CA THR A 163 -5.81 6.33 -1.68
C THR A 163 -4.42 6.77 -2.12
N LEU A 164 -4.29 8.06 -2.47
CA LEU A 164 -3.04 8.62 -2.98
C LEU A 164 -2.39 9.49 -1.89
N MET A 165 -1.18 9.13 -1.52
CA MET A 165 -0.33 9.86 -0.59
C MET A 165 1.12 9.43 -0.77
N PRO A 166 2.11 10.28 -0.50
CA PRO A 166 3.51 9.89 -0.54
C PRO A 166 3.81 8.92 0.60
N ILE A 167 4.35 7.74 0.25
CA ILE A 167 4.82 6.72 1.19
C ILE A 167 6.30 6.52 0.93
N GLY A 168 7.13 6.64 1.98
CA GLY A 168 8.58 6.45 1.85
C GLY A 168 8.95 5.04 1.38
N PRO A 169 10.17 4.84 0.84
CA PRO A 169 10.62 3.54 0.35
C PRO A 169 10.77 2.50 1.46
N ALA A 170 10.91 2.93 2.71
CA ALA A 170 10.87 2.08 3.89
C ALA A 170 9.53 2.30 4.61
N PHE A 171 8.71 1.27 4.66
CA PHE A 171 7.32 1.35 5.12
C PHE A 171 6.90 0.12 5.93
N GLU A 172 5.82 0.27 6.66
CA GLU A 172 5.03 -0.82 7.21
C GLU A 172 3.55 -0.56 6.88
N VAL A 173 2.92 -1.48 6.17
CA VAL A 173 1.47 -1.57 6.05
C VAL A 173 0.99 -2.54 7.12
N ASP A 174 0.12 -2.08 7.99
CA ASP A 174 -0.47 -2.85 9.08
C ASP A 174 -1.99 -2.74 8.98
N LEU A 175 -2.67 -3.86 8.84
CA LEU A 175 -4.11 -3.89 8.72
C LEU A 175 -4.71 -5.17 9.31
N THR A 176 -5.98 -5.09 9.68
CA THR A 176 -6.78 -6.27 10.01
C THR A 176 -7.51 -6.74 8.77
N LEU A 177 -7.48 -8.04 8.51
CA LEU A 177 -8.19 -8.73 7.44
C LEU A 177 -9.17 -9.71 8.04
N VAL A 178 -10.41 -9.74 7.52
CA VAL A 178 -11.40 -10.78 7.81
C VAL A 178 -11.91 -11.35 6.49
N SER A 179 -11.96 -12.67 6.39
CA SER A 179 -12.55 -13.39 5.25
C SER A 179 -13.13 -14.72 5.72
N ASP A 180 -14.25 -15.10 5.16
CA ASP A 180 -14.86 -16.41 5.30
C ASP A 180 -14.95 -17.17 3.95
N SER A 181 -14.32 -16.60 2.92
CA SER A 181 -14.42 -17.07 1.55
C SER A 181 -13.29 -18.04 1.22
N PRO A 182 -13.57 -19.33 1.01
CA PRO A 182 -12.57 -20.33 0.71
C PRO A 182 -11.99 -20.21 -0.71
N ARG A 183 -12.37 -19.18 -1.47
CA ARG A 183 -11.93 -18.94 -2.84
C ARG A 183 -11.83 -17.46 -3.14
N GLY A 184 -10.97 -17.12 -4.09
CA GLY A 184 -10.75 -15.76 -4.52
C GLY A 184 -9.36 -15.25 -4.15
N ALA A 185 -9.14 -13.96 -4.33
CA ALA A 185 -7.88 -13.34 -3.96
C ALA A 185 -8.07 -11.88 -3.55
N MET A 186 -7.32 -11.47 -2.55
CA MET A 186 -7.17 -10.06 -2.21
C MET A 186 -5.72 -9.62 -2.41
N GLN A 187 -5.54 -8.31 -2.58
CA GLN A 187 -4.23 -7.75 -2.78
C GLN A 187 -4.11 -6.39 -2.09
N ILE A 188 -2.92 -6.16 -1.55
CA ILE A 188 -2.46 -4.85 -1.10
C ILE A 188 -1.43 -4.39 -2.12
N VAL A 189 -1.65 -3.21 -2.72
CA VAL A 189 -0.84 -2.71 -3.83
C VAL A 189 -0.20 -1.39 -3.44
N LEU A 190 1.13 -1.31 -3.50
CA LEU A 190 1.85 -0.06 -3.44
C LEU A 190 1.95 0.55 -4.83
N LEU A 191 1.47 1.78 -4.94
CA LEU A 191 1.43 2.54 -6.18
C LEU A 191 2.67 3.43 -6.29
N GLY A 192 3.18 3.61 -7.50
CA GLY A 192 4.30 4.51 -7.75
C GLY A 192 4.23 5.16 -9.12
N GLY A 193 5.00 6.23 -9.30
CA GLY A 193 5.06 6.99 -10.55
C GLY A 193 3.88 7.94 -10.77
N THR A 194 3.95 8.69 -11.88
CA THR A 194 2.90 9.61 -12.33
C THR A 194 2.67 9.36 -13.82
N PRO A 195 1.48 8.84 -14.23
CA PRO A 195 0.35 8.42 -13.39
C PRO A 195 0.68 7.23 -12.48
N ALA A 196 -0.05 7.09 -11.39
CA ALA A 196 0.15 6.01 -10.41
C ALA A 196 -0.03 4.63 -11.06
N LYS A 197 0.92 3.72 -10.79
CA LYS A 197 0.96 2.35 -11.30
C LYS A 197 1.29 1.40 -10.16
N ALA A 198 0.91 0.13 -10.28
CA ALA A 198 1.33 -0.87 -9.31
C ALA A 198 2.85 -1.08 -9.39
N TYR A 199 3.54 -0.97 -8.23
CA TYR A 199 4.97 -1.25 -8.10
C TYR A 199 5.19 -2.56 -7.36
N TYR A 200 4.62 -2.70 -6.16
CA TYR A 200 4.64 -3.94 -5.39
C TYR A 200 3.23 -4.37 -5.02
N ARG A 201 3.06 -5.67 -4.90
CA ARG A 201 1.80 -6.30 -4.56
C ARG A 201 2.05 -7.41 -3.56
N LEU A 202 1.38 -7.34 -2.44
CA LEU A 202 1.17 -8.45 -1.55
C LEU A 202 -0.16 -9.10 -1.92
N ILE A 203 -0.12 -10.36 -2.33
CA ILE A 203 -1.27 -11.11 -2.80
C ILE A 203 -1.54 -12.23 -1.81
N TYR A 204 -2.78 -12.32 -1.35
CA TYR A 204 -3.32 -13.50 -0.69
C TYR A 204 -4.32 -14.17 -1.63
N GLN A 205 -4.19 -15.46 -1.84
CA GLN A 205 -5.08 -16.26 -2.66
C GLN A 205 -5.71 -17.36 -1.82
N ALA A 206 -7.00 -17.23 -1.53
CA ALA A 206 -7.80 -18.27 -0.92
C ALA A 206 -7.94 -19.46 -1.86
N SER A 207 -7.69 -20.66 -1.39
CA SER A 207 -7.84 -21.88 -2.19
C SER A 207 -8.03 -23.08 -1.26
N PRO A 208 -8.90 -24.04 -1.63
CA PRO A 208 -9.04 -25.29 -0.88
C PRO A 208 -7.82 -26.20 -0.95
N SER A 209 -6.85 -25.92 -1.83
CA SER A 209 -5.55 -26.60 -1.92
C SER A 209 -4.46 -25.56 -2.14
N PRO A 210 -4.03 -24.88 -1.10
CA PRO A 210 -3.13 -23.75 -1.24
C PRO A 210 -1.69 -24.21 -1.46
N GLU A 211 -1.29 -24.29 -2.69
CA GLU A 211 0.13 -24.23 -3.04
C GLU A 211 0.53 -22.75 -3.08
N ARG A 212 1.03 -22.21 -1.96
CA ARG A 212 1.63 -20.86 -1.93
C ARG A 212 0.62 -19.70 -2.03
N PRO A 213 -0.23 -19.51 -1.03
CA PRO A 213 -1.31 -18.52 -1.08
C PRO A 213 -0.84 -17.08 -0.86
N ILE A 214 0.30 -16.85 -0.22
CA ILE A 214 0.83 -15.51 0.02
C ILE A 214 2.08 -15.32 -0.82
N LYS A 215 2.11 -14.24 -1.61
CA LYS A 215 3.26 -13.90 -2.44
C LYS A 215 3.46 -12.39 -2.55
N ILE A 216 4.73 -11.99 -2.63
CA ILE A 216 5.12 -10.63 -3.02
C ILE A 216 5.47 -10.65 -4.51
N VAL A 217 4.89 -9.72 -5.24
CA VAL A 217 5.09 -9.54 -6.68
C VAL A 217 5.59 -8.13 -6.94
N ARG A 218 6.64 -8.01 -7.74
CA ARG A 218 7.07 -6.74 -8.34
C ARG A 218 6.44 -6.61 -9.71
N GLN A 219 5.87 -5.45 -9.99
CA GLN A 219 5.31 -5.09 -11.28
C GLN A 219 6.26 -4.13 -12.01
N ARG A 220 6.58 -4.42 -13.26
CA ARG A 220 7.34 -3.52 -14.15
C ARG A 220 6.63 -3.39 -15.48
N GLY A 221 5.85 -2.33 -15.64
CA GLY A 221 4.95 -2.21 -16.78
C GLY A 221 3.97 -3.37 -16.84
N SER A 222 3.95 -4.14 -17.93
CA SER A 222 3.12 -5.35 -18.07
C SER A 222 3.76 -6.61 -17.47
N GLN A 223 5.05 -6.58 -17.11
CA GLN A 223 5.77 -7.75 -16.59
C GLN A 223 5.57 -7.88 -15.08
N GLN A 224 5.42 -9.12 -14.63
CA GLN A 224 5.30 -9.50 -13.22
C GLN A 224 6.45 -10.41 -12.83
N PHE A 225 7.00 -10.14 -11.64
CA PHE A 225 8.10 -10.93 -11.08
C PHE A 225 7.68 -11.35 -9.66
N ILE A 226 7.49 -12.64 -9.45
CA ILE A 226 7.30 -13.17 -8.10
C ILE A 226 8.64 -13.03 -7.38
N ILE A 227 8.64 -12.24 -6.31
CA ILE A 227 9.84 -11.99 -5.49
C ILE A 227 9.99 -13.13 -4.48
N GLU A 228 8.91 -13.45 -3.78
CA GLU A 228 8.90 -14.48 -2.75
C GLU A 228 7.49 -15.03 -2.57
N THR A 229 7.40 -16.23 -2.02
CA THR A 229 6.15 -16.94 -1.79
C THR A 229 6.18 -17.65 -0.45
N ALA A 230 5.19 -17.43 0.40
CA ALA A 230 5.06 -18.15 1.66
C ALA A 230 4.62 -19.59 1.40
N ILE A 231 5.31 -20.54 2.06
CA ILE A 231 5.02 -21.98 1.98
C ILE A 231 4.03 -22.38 3.07
N GLN A 232 4.17 -21.77 4.27
CA GLN A 232 3.31 -22.02 5.43
C GLN A 232 2.64 -20.72 5.83
N TYR A 233 1.36 -20.78 6.17
CA TYR A 233 0.58 -19.62 6.61
C TYR A 233 -0.61 -20.10 7.45
N PRO A 234 -1.09 -19.29 8.38
CA PRO A 234 -2.37 -19.55 9.04
C PRO A 234 -3.52 -19.45 8.01
N ASN A 235 -4.62 -20.15 8.29
CA ASN A 235 -5.84 -20.00 7.51
C ASN A 235 -6.41 -18.59 7.75
N LEU A 236 -6.58 -17.80 6.70
CA LEU A 236 -7.16 -16.45 6.76
C LEU A 236 -8.64 -16.43 6.34
N ASP A 237 -9.22 -17.58 6.02
CA ASP A 237 -10.60 -17.74 5.54
C ASP A 237 -11.49 -18.43 6.58
N ASP A 238 -11.23 -18.20 7.86
CA ASP A 238 -11.93 -18.81 8.98
C ASP A 238 -12.98 -17.88 9.61
N GLY A 239 -13.16 -16.68 9.04
CA GLY A 239 -14.07 -15.66 9.54
C GLY A 239 -13.54 -14.89 10.76
N ALA A 240 -12.35 -15.21 11.24
CA ALA A 240 -11.70 -14.46 12.33
C ALA A 240 -10.91 -13.24 11.81
N PRO A 241 -10.71 -12.22 12.63
CA PRO A 241 -9.84 -11.10 12.28
C PRO A 241 -8.37 -11.51 12.41
N HIS A 242 -7.61 -11.35 11.35
CA HIS A 242 -6.17 -11.59 11.29
C HIS A 242 -5.43 -10.27 11.08
N ARG A 243 -4.38 -10.02 11.87
CA ARG A 243 -3.49 -8.88 11.67
C ARG A 243 -2.44 -9.22 10.63
N LEU A 244 -2.42 -8.48 9.54
CA LEU A 244 -1.44 -8.59 8.47
C LEU A 244 -0.50 -7.38 8.51
N GLN A 245 0.81 -7.65 8.59
CA GLN A 245 1.85 -6.63 8.54
C GLN A 245 2.78 -6.90 7.37
N TRP A 246 2.97 -5.89 6.51
CA TRP A 246 3.93 -5.93 5.42
C TRP A 246 4.96 -4.83 5.61
N ILE A 247 6.18 -5.23 5.91
CA ILE A 247 7.27 -4.33 6.31
C ILE A 247 8.36 -4.36 5.25
N ARG A 248 8.85 -3.20 4.84
CA ARG A 248 10.07 -3.02 4.05
C ARG A 248 11.00 -2.04 4.75
N ASP A 249 12.21 -2.47 5.11
CA ASP A 249 13.19 -1.60 5.74
C ASP A 249 14.01 -0.78 4.73
N THR A 250 14.89 0.10 5.21
CA THR A 250 15.77 0.94 4.40
C THR A 250 16.80 0.15 3.61
N SER A 251 17.09 -1.09 4.00
CA SER A 251 18.00 -2.01 3.30
C SER A 251 17.28 -2.84 2.23
N GLY A 252 15.95 -2.69 2.09
CA GLY A 252 15.12 -3.43 1.14
C GLY A 252 14.71 -4.83 1.63
N ASN A 253 14.95 -5.17 2.91
CA ASN A 253 14.39 -6.41 3.46
C ASN A 253 12.87 -6.25 3.55
N MET A 254 12.16 -7.19 2.96
CA MET A 254 10.69 -7.27 3.02
C MET A 254 10.27 -8.45 3.85
N ARG A 255 9.35 -8.23 4.79
CA ARG A 255 8.76 -9.27 5.64
C ARG A 255 7.26 -9.15 5.66
N VAL A 256 6.60 -10.27 5.74
CA VAL A 256 5.16 -10.36 5.99
C VAL A 256 4.94 -11.15 7.26
N LEU A 257 4.19 -10.56 8.18
CA LEU A 257 3.77 -11.22 9.41
C LEU A 257 2.25 -11.34 9.41
N ILE A 258 1.76 -12.46 9.91
CA ILE A 258 0.35 -12.71 10.18
C ILE A 258 0.24 -13.07 11.65
N ASP A 259 -0.57 -12.31 12.39
CA ASP A 259 -0.76 -12.46 13.84
C ASP A 259 0.57 -12.47 14.61
N GLY A 260 1.53 -11.65 14.15
CA GLY A 260 2.87 -11.53 14.71
C GLY A 260 3.86 -12.62 14.30
N SER A 261 3.42 -13.65 13.58
CA SER A 261 4.29 -14.72 13.06
C SER A 261 4.80 -14.37 11.66
N GLU A 262 6.11 -14.39 11.44
CA GLU A 262 6.72 -14.16 10.14
C GLU A 262 6.41 -15.33 9.19
N VAL A 263 5.74 -15.04 8.09
CA VAL A 263 5.35 -16.03 7.06
C VAL A 263 6.14 -15.88 5.77
N LEU A 264 6.78 -14.71 5.56
CA LEU A 264 7.57 -14.43 4.37
C LEU A 264 8.68 -13.43 4.71
N ASN A 265 9.90 -13.70 4.18
CA ASN A 265 11.07 -12.84 4.33
C ASN A 265 11.89 -12.88 3.05
N THR A 266 12.25 -11.72 2.52
CA THR A 266 13.04 -11.60 1.29
C THR A 266 13.76 -10.26 1.23
N VAL A 267 14.64 -10.08 0.24
CA VAL A 267 15.32 -8.82 -0.04
C VAL A 267 14.93 -8.32 -1.43
N GLU A 268 14.44 -7.09 -1.51
CA GLU A 268 14.03 -6.48 -2.77
C GLU A 268 14.54 -5.03 -2.86
N LEU A 269 15.40 -4.76 -3.85
CA LEU A 269 16.14 -3.51 -4.00
C LEU A 269 15.76 -2.68 -5.24
N TYR A 270 14.76 -3.13 -6.00
CA TYR A 270 14.48 -2.55 -7.31
C TYR A 270 13.92 -1.12 -7.22
N TYR A 271 12.83 -0.92 -6.47
CA TYR A 271 12.23 0.41 -6.27
C TYR A 271 12.83 1.07 -5.03
N LYS A 272 13.45 2.24 -5.23
CA LYS A 272 14.11 3.05 -4.18
C LYS A 272 13.44 4.40 -3.97
N GLU A 273 12.59 4.81 -4.90
CA GLU A 273 11.79 6.02 -4.85
C GLU A 273 10.60 5.88 -3.92
N GLU A 274 10.00 7.00 -3.58
CA GLU A 274 8.73 7.05 -2.84
C GLU A 274 7.59 6.44 -3.65
N PHE A 275 6.67 5.81 -2.95
CA PHE A 275 5.41 5.36 -3.52
C PHE A 275 4.39 6.48 -3.50
N SER A 276 3.45 6.47 -4.43
CA SER A 276 2.43 7.50 -4.60
C SER A 276 1.08 7.15 -3.96
N GLY A 277 0.96 6.00 -3.33
CA GLY A 277 -0.26 5.58 -2.66
C GLY A 277 -0.38 4.09 -2.40
N LEU A 278 -1.55 3.74 -1.89
CA LEU A 278 -1.97 2.38 -1.56
C LEU A 278 -3.28 2.05 -2.27
N ALA A 279 -3.42 0.81 -2.77
CA ALA A 279 -4.69 0.29 -3.24
C ALA A 279 -5.00 -1.07 -2.61
N LEU A 280 -6.29 -1.32 -2.41
CA LEU A 280 -6.83 -2.62 -2.03
C LEU A 280 -7.63 -3.18 -3.20
N LEU A 281 -7.50 -4.48 -3.41
CA LEU A 281 -8.12 -5.15 -4.53
C LEU A 281 -8.72 -6.47 -4.06
N ASN A 282 -9.97 -6.71 -4.49
CA ASN A 282 -10.67 -7.97 -4.37
C ASN A 282 -10.92 -8.53 -5.78
N SER A 283 -10.39 -9.71 -6.08
CA SER A 283 -10.61 -10.44 -7.34
C SER A 283 -11.38 -11.75 -7.12
N GLY A 284 -12.22 -11.78 -6.12
CA GLY A 284 -13.11 -12.90 -5.80
C GLY A 284 -13.18 -13.17 -4.32
N GLY A 285 -14.36 -13.51 -3.83
CA GLY A 285 -14.66 -13.74 -2.43
C GLY A 285 -15.12 -12.49 -1.67
N THR A 286 -15.26 -12.63 -0.37
CA THR A 286 -15.67 -11.59 0.56
C THR A 286 -14.49 -11.24 1.46
N TYR A 287 -14.14 -9.95 1.49
CA TYR A 287 -13.08 -9.43 2.34
C TYR A 287 -13.53 -8.20 3.09
N GLU A 288 -13.07 -8.09 4.34
CA GLU A 288 -13.17 -6.89 5.17
C GLU A 288 -11.77 -6.45 5.58
N TRP A 289 -11.49 -5.15 5.46
CA TRP A 289 -10.22 -4.53 5.85
C TRP A 289 -10.46 -3.46 6.90
N GLY A 290 -9.57 -3.37 7.88
CA GLY A 290 -9.55 -2.28 8.85
C GLY A 290 -9.40 -2.73 10.30
N PRO A 291 -8.77 -1.86 11.11
CA PRO A 291 -8.12 -0.59 10.73
C PRO A 291 -6.92 -0.79 9.81
N ILE A 292 -6.57 0.27 9.06
CA ILE A 292 -5.44 0.28 8.12
C ILE A 292 -4.47 1.37 8.57
N GLN A 293 -3.20 1.01 8.75
CA GLN A 293 -2.12 1.95 9.00
C GLN A 293 -1.01 1.79 7.96
N VAL A 294 -0.44 2.91 7.50
CA VAL A 294 0.82 2.93 6.78
C VAL A 294 1.79 3.83 7.53
N LEU A 295 2.89 3.24 7.94
CA LEU A 295 3.89 3.87 8.80
C LEU A 295 5.25 3.86 8.12
N GLN A 296 6.13 4.77 8.49
CA GLN A 296 7.55 4.63 8.21
C GLN A 296 8.07 3.35 8.87
N ALA A 297 8.84 2.56 8.16
CA ALA A 297 9.43 1.35 8.75
C ALA A 297 10.33 1.69 9.95
N PRO A 298 10.45 0.80 10.94
CA PRO A 298 11.40 0.99 12.03
C PRO A 298 12.83 1.12 11.49
N THR A 299 13.60 2.06 12.01
CA THR A 299 15.01 2.27 11.64
C THR A 299 15.93 1.18 12.19
N ALA A 300 15.53 0.51 13.26
CA ALA A 300 16.29 -0.59 13.83
C ALA A 300 16.25 -1.82 12.91
N LYS A 301 17.40 -2.38 12.57
CA LYS A 301 17.47 -3.73 12.00
C LYS A 301 16.77 -4.67 12.97
N ILE A 302 15.62 -5.18 12.58
CA ILE A 302 14.97 -6.26 13.30
C ILE A 302 15.82 -7.49 12.97
N GLN A 303 16.65 -7.91 13.94
CA GLN A 303 17.41 -9.16 13.85
C GLN A 303 16.49 -10.34 14.12
#